data_2e94a524317db3cb20dfdafb76a4e60e
#
_entry.id   2e94a524317db3cb20dfdafb76a4e60e
#
_cell.length_a   1.000
_cell.length_b   1.000
_cell.length_c   1.000
_cell.angle_alpha   90.00
_cell.angle_beta   90.00
_cell.angle_gamma   90.00
#
_symmetry.space_group_name_H-M   'P 1'
#
loop_
_entity.id
_entity.type
_entity.pdbx_description
1 polymer ?
#
loop_
_entity_poly.entity_id
_entity_poly.type
_entity_poly.pdbx_seq_one_letter_code
_entity_poly.pdbx_strand_id
1 'polypeptide(L)'
;MQALIITAYRDGATLLKNMTLLSKYFLCYIHIDKKSALNTPEYLAKLNRLEHVTAISTYSINWGSYLHMMAIFDLLKAAYADSTHIQRFHIISGDDFPIQGYDAFVSFFESKEHCRQNFIELTDIRNMPSMQRRYEKFHFLHIFNYKSKNVILQTLRKIIQHTQYLIPFRRRIHFDYKGLVWGSLSREGVARIMEYMTPQMIRTLKYCEIPEEFMLQNALMTSPLAETIVTDNLRYDDWNGCKTGPRVLELADYETLKASSAFFARKIQCSAENPKATELYQRLFEDFTHTL
;
A
#
# COMPACT_ATOMS: atom_id res chain seq x y z
N MET A 1 18.97 -7.63 2.77
CA MET A 1 17.69 -8.31 2.46
C MET A 1 16.56 -7.30 2.33
N GLN A 2 15.56 -7.60 1.50
CA GLN A 2 14.44 -6.72 1.22
C GLN A 2 13.12 -7.41 1.57
N ALA A 3 12.12 -6.66 2.04
CA ALA A 3 10.82 -7.17 2.43
C ALA A 3 9.69 -6.61 1.56
N LEU A 4 8.70 -7.44 1.24
CA LEU A 4 7.44 -7.03 0.65
C LEU A 4 6.36 -6.94 1.73
N ILE A 5 5.70 -5.80 1.82
CA ILE A 5 4.60 -5.49 2.74
C ILE A 5 3.32 -5.44 1.90
N ILE A 6 2.49 -6.47 2.00
CA ILE A 6 1.44 -6.75 1.00
C ILE A 6 0.06 -6.72 1.65
N THR A 7 -0.87 -5.95 1.10
CA THR A 7 -2.29 -6.06 1.45
C THR A 7 -3.08 -6.67 0.29
N ALA A 8 -3.87 -7.71 0.56
CA ALA A 8 -4.60 -8.44 -0.47
C ALA A 8 -6.01 -8.82 -0.01
N TYR A 9 -6.94 -8.98 -0.99
CA TYR A 9 -8.33 -9.35 -0.71
C TYR A 9 -9.00 -10.15 -1.83
N ARG A 10 -8.31 -10.43 -2.92
CA ARG A 10 -8.86 -11.14 -4.10
C ARG A 10 -7.78 -11.90 -4.84
N ASP A 11 -8.19 -12.70 -5.82
CA ASP A 11 -7.33 -13.47 -6.72
C ASP A 11 -6.28 -14.32 -5.98
N GLY A 12 -6.77 -15.24 -5.15
CA GLY A 12 -5.91 -16.10 -4.34
C GLY A 12 -4.99 -17.01 -5.14
N ALA A 13 -5.39 -17.40 -6.35
CA ALA A 13 -4.56 -18.25 -7.19
C ALA A 13 -3.32 -17.50 -7.68
N THR A 14 -3.50 -16.30 -8.21
CA THR A 14 -2.40 -15.43 -8.64
C THR A 14 -1.53 -15.00 -7.46
N LEU A 15 -2.14 -14.62 -6.33
CA LEU A 15 -1.39 -14.26 -5.12
C LEU A 15 -0.50 -15.42 -4.65
N LEU A 16 -1.03 -16.64 -4.57
CA LEU A 16 -0.25 -17.81 -4.16
C LEU A 16 0.90 -18.09 -5.13
N LYS A 17 0.65 -18.01 -6.45
CA LYS A 17 1.67 -18.16 -7.48
C LYS A 17 2.77 -17.10 -7.36
N ASN A 18 2.39 -15.82 -7.13
CA ASN A 18 3.33 -14.73 -6.90
C ASN A 18 4.18 -14.99 -5.67
N MET A 19 3.57 -15.39 -4.55
CA MET A 19 4.30 -15.66 -3.32
C MET A 19 5.25 -16.84 -3.45
N THR A 20 4.88 -17.88 -4.19
CA THR A 20 5.76 -19.03 -4.48
C THR A 20 7.01 -18.61 -5.25
N LEU A 21 6.91 -17.59 -6.11
CA LEU A 21 8.07 -17.04 -6.83
C LEU A 21 8.83 -16.02 -5.95
N LEU A 22 8.14 -14.99 -5.46
CA LEU A 22 8.76 -13.83 -4.85
C LEU A 22 9.40 -14.14 -3.49
N SER A 23 8.89 -15.13 -2.75
CA SER A 23 9.48 -15.54 -1.47
C SER A 23 10.87 -16.20 -1.58
N LYS A 24 11.29 -16.54 -2.79
CA LYS A 24 12.68 -16.97 -3.04
C LYS A 24 13.69 -15.82 -2.93
N TYR A 25 13.23 -14.59 -3.03
CA TYR A 25 14.05 -13.38 -3.12
C TYR A 25 13.77 -12.37 -2.02
N PHE A 26 12.51 -12.30 -1.56
CA PHE A 26 12.02 -11.34 -0.59
C PHE A 26 11.44 -12.04 0.63
N LEU A 27 11.52 -11.38 1.76
CA LEU A 27 10.69 -11.71 2.92
C LEU A 27 9.29 -11.10 2.72
N CYS A 28 8.25 -11.93 2.66
CA CYS A 28 6.90 -11.51 2.29
C CYS A 28 5.99 -11.47 3.53
N TYR A 29 5.49 -10.29 3.87
CA TYR A 29 4.54 -10.08 4.96
C TYR A 29 3.21 -9.67 4.37
N ILE A 30 2.16 -10.46 4.61
CA ILE A 30 0.89 -10.35 3.90
C ILE A 30 -0.26 -10.17 4.89
N HIS A 31 -1.10 -9.17 4.66
CA HIS A 31 -2.40 -9.06 5.31
C HIS A 31 -3.51 -9.41 4.32
N ILE A 32 -4.28 -10.45 4.61
CA ILE A 32 -5.52 -10.79 3.89
C ILE A 32 -6.68 -10.07 4.57
N ASP A 33 -7.49 -9.32 3.81
CA ASP A 33 -8.68 -8.66 4.37
C ASP A 33 -9.61 -9.72 4.99
N LYS A 34 -9.97 -9.54 6.25
CA LYS A 34 -10.81 -10.47 7.01
C LYS A 34 -12.18 -10.74 6.38
N LYS A 35 -12.67 -9.81 5.53
CA LYS A 35 -13.92 -9.97 4.77
C LYS A 35 -13.72 -10.69 3.43
N SER A 36 -12.50 -10.93 3.02
CA SER A 36 -12.19 -11.60 1.77
C SER A 36 -12.59 -13.06 1.81
N ALA A 37 -13.02 -13.60 0.66
CA ALA A 37 -13.19 -15.04 0.48
C ALA A 37 -11.85 -15.80 0.62
N LEU A 38 -10.71 -15.13 0.54
CA LEU A 38 -9.38 -15.70 0.78
C LEU A 38 -9.10 -15.94 2.26
N ASN A 39 -9.86 -15.34 3.17
CA ASN A 39 -9.65 -15.49 4.61
C ASN A 39 -10.21 -16.83 5.10
N THR A 40 -9.58 -17.92 4.70
CA THR A 40 -9.86 -19.26 5.21
C THR A 40 -8.61 -19.82 5.89
N PRO A 41 -8.77 -20.67 6.94
CA PRO A 41 -7.61 -21.31 7.59
C PRO A 41 -6.73 -22.06 6.60
N GLU A 42 -7.32 -22.72 5.61
CA GLU A 42 -6.62 -23.50 4.59
C GLU A 42 -5.76 -22.62 3.70
N TYR A 43 -6.29 -21.45 3.26
CA TYR A 43 -5.55 -20.56 2.39
C TYR A 43 -4.41 -19.85 3.15
N LEU A 44 -4.67 -19.38 4.37
CA LEU A 44 -3.62 -18.82 5.22
C LEU A 44 -2.53 -19.86 5.53
N ALA A 45 -2.90 -21.11 5.80
CA ALA A 45 -1.94 -22.18 6.00
C ALA A 45 -1.12 -22.47 4.74
N LYS A 46 -1.71 -22.41 3.52
CA LYS A 46 -0.96 -22.55 2.27
C LYS A 46 0.09 -21.46 2.10
N LEU A 47 -0.26 -20.20 2.37
CA LEU A 47 0.69 -19.09 2.33
C LEU A 47 1.81 -19.26 3.37
N ASN A 48 1.46 -19.57 4.62
CA ASN A 48 2.43 -19.70 5.72
C ASN A 48 3.31 -20.96 5.65
N ARG A 49 3.04 -21.90 4.72
CA ARG A 49 3.94 -23.04 4.41
C ARG A 49 5.05 -22.67 3.45
N LEU A 50 4.92 -21.54 2.73
CA LEU A 50 5.98 -21.06 1.87
C LEU A 50 7.09 -20.49 2.75
N GLU A 51 8.32 -20.80 2.41
CA GLU A 51 9.49 -20.21 3.06
C GLU A 51 9.46 -18.68 2.88
N HIS A 52 9.84 -17.93 3.90
CA HIS A 52 9.87 -16.46 3.90
C HIS A 52 8.52 -15.78 3.68
N VAL A 53 7.40 -16.46 3.93
CA VAL A 53 6.06 -15.86 3.89
C VAL A 53 5.42 -15.87 5.27
N THR A 54 4.96 -14.70 5.71
CA THR A 54 4.15 -14.51 6.91
C THR A 54 2.81 -13.89 6.51
N ALA A 55 1.73 -14.67 6.57
CA ALA A 55 0.38 -14.22 6.22
C ALA A 55 -0.52 -14.16 7.45
N ILE A 56 -1.20 -13.02 7.63
CA ILE A 56 -2.14 -12.76 8.72
C ILE A 56 -3.47 -12.21 8.18
N SER A 57 -4.53 -12.29 9.00
CA SER A 57 -5.83 -11.70 8.69
C SER A 57 -6.44 -11.12 9.97
N THR A 58 -6.12 -9.88 10.26
CA THR A 58 -6.52 -9.20 11.50
C THR A 58 -7.68 -8.25 11.31
N TYR A 59 -7.72 -7.51 10.20
CA TYR A 59 -8.64 -6.39 10.00
C TYR A 59 -9.68 -6.65 8.92
N SER A 60 -10.93 -6.20 9.19
CA SER A 60 -12.02 -6.09 8.20
C SER A 60 -11.97 -4.71 7.57
N ILE A 61 -11.31 -4.57 6.43
CA ILE A 61 -10.97 -3.27 5.85
C ILE A 61 -12.15 -2.70 5.06
N ASN A 62 -12.70 -1.57 5.50
CA ASN A 62 -13.54 -0.72 4.69
C ASN A 62 -12.66 0.27 3.92
N TRP A 63 -12.98 0.51 2.65
CA TRP A 63 -12.20 1.41 1.80
C TRP A 63 -12.10 2.80 2.44
N GLY A 64 -10.89 3.35 2.50
CA GLY A 64 -10.58 4.65 3.08
C GLY A 64 -10.60 4.68 4.61
N SER A 65 -10.81 3.55 5.29
CA SER A 65 -10.78 3.48 6.76
C SER A 65 -9.35 3.29 7.28
N TYR A 66 -9.11 3.73 8.50
CA TYR A 66 -7.83 3.54 9.18
C TYR A 66 -7.39 2.08 9.33
N LEU A 67 -8.27 1.12 9.12
CA LEU A 67 -7.94 -0.30 9.25
C LEU A 67 -7.00 -0.78 8.15
N HIS A 68 -7.02 -0.15 6.95
CA HIS A 68 -6.01 -0.41 5.91
C HIS A 68 -4.63 0.11 6.35
N MET A 69 -4.58 1.33 6.86
CA MET A 69 -3.36 1.88 7.45
C MET A 69 -2.79 0.98 8.57
N MET A 70 -3.67 0.48 9.47
CA MET A 70 -3.25 -0.43 10.54
C MET A 70 -2.70 -1.75 10.02
N ALA A 71 -3.31 -2.31 8.97
CA ALA A 71 -2.81 -3.54 8.34
C ALA A 71 -1.36 -3.34 7.83
N ILE A 72 -1.10 -2.25 7.11
CA ILE A 72 0.24 -1.91 6.62
C ILE A 72 1.21 -1.65 7.80
N PHE A 73 0.78 -0.89 8.80
CA PHE A 73 1.61 -0.56 9.95
C PHE A 73 2.01 -1.80 10.76
N ASP A 74 1.08 -2.73 11.00
CA ASP A 74 1.38 -3.96 11.74
C ASP A 74 2.30 -4.90 10.94
N LEU A 75 2.16 -4.94 9.60
CA LEU A 75 3.10 -5.68 8.76
C LEU A 75 4.51 -5.06 8.78
N LEU A 76 4.62 -3.72 8.71
CA LEU A 76 5.90 -3.02 8.85
C LEU A 76 6.56 -3.33 10.21
N LYS A 77 5.78 -3.32 11.29
CA LYS A 77 6.27 -3.69 12.64
C LYS A 77 6.77 -5.13 12.69
N ALA A 78 5.99 -6.07 12.15
CA ALA A 78 6.36 -7.48 12.11
C ALA A 78 7.67 -7.67 11.34
N ALA A 79 7.77 -7.13 10.14
CA ALA A 79 8.97 -7.21 9.31
C ALA A 79 10.19 -6.54 9.95
N TYR A 80 10.00 -5.39 10.58
CA TYR A 80 11.08 -4.69 11.27
C TYR A 80 11.62 -5.46 12.46
N ALA A 81 10.73 -6.12 13.23
CA ALA A 81 11.08 -6.89 14.42
C ALA A 81 11.69 -8.26 14.10
N ASP A 82 11.28 -8.87 12.98
CA ASP A 82 11.69 -10.23 12.60
C ASP A 82 13.18 -10.31 12.26
N SER A 83 13.73 -9.33 11.54
CA SER A 83 15.14 -9.35 11.19
C SER A 83 15.77 -7.96 11.08
N THR A 84 16.94 -7.81 11.74
CA THR A 84 17.79 -6.61 11.59
C THR A 84 18.45 -6.53 10.21
N HIS A 85 18.48 -7.62 9.46
CA HIS A 85 19.06 -7.68 8.12
C HIS A 85 18.13 -7.12 7.04
N ILE A 86 16.86 -6.89 7.34
CA ILE A 86 15.94 -6.21 6.40
C ILE A 86 16.30 -4.72 6.37
N GLN A 87 16.80 -4.26 5.24
CA GLN A 87 17.21 -2.86 5.03
C GLN A 87 16.23 -2.10 4.15
N ARG A 88 15.37 -2.79 3.39
CA ARG A 88 14.40 -2.21 2.48
C ARG A 88 13.03 -2.84 2.64
N PHE A 89 11.99 -2.00 2.63
CA PHE A 89 10.59 -2.39 2.80
C PHE A 89 9.77 -1.81 1.65
N HIS A 90 9.18 -2.66 0.82
CA HIS A 90 8.36 -2.28 -0.32
C HIS A 90 6.89 -2.49 0.03
N ILE A 91 6.11 -1.41 0.07
CA ILE A 91 4.67 -1.48 0.32
C ILE A 91 3.97 -1.64 -1.02
N ILE A 92 3.24 -2.74 -1.18
CA ILE A 92 2.51 -3.09 -2.41
C ILE A 92 1.14 -3.71 -2.07
N SER A 93 0.28 -3.83 -3.07
CA SER A 93 -0.97 -4.60 -2.97
C SER A 93 -0.85 -5.97 -3.64
N GLY A 94 -1.85 -6.83 -3.44
CA GLY A 94 -1.93 -8.11 -4.15
C GLY A 94 -2.15 -7.98 -5.67
N ASP A 95 -2.46 -6.77 -6.16
CA ASP A 95 -2.61 -6.45 -7.58
C ASP A 95 -1.32 -5.87 -8.20
N ASP A 96 -0.23 -5.80 -7.45
CA ASP A 96 1.05 -5.27 -7.92
C ASP A 96 2.00 -6.42 -8.26
N PHE A 97 2.84 -6.22 -9.27
CA PHE A 97 3.87 -7.20 -9.64
C PHE A 97 5.19 -6.49 -9.99
N PRO A 98 6.36 -7.08 -9.67
CA PRO A 98 7.66 -6.57 -10.11
C PRO A 98 7.78 -6.52 -11.62
N ILE A 99 8.37 -5.45 -12.16
CA ILE A 99 8.67 -5.28 -13.60
C ILE A 99 10.16 -5.20 -13.89
N GLN A 100 10.98 -5.22 -12.84
CA GLN A 100 12.43 -5.34 -12.90
C GLN A 100 12.85 -6.67 -12.29
N GLY A 101 13.95 -7.26 -12.77
CA GLY A 101 14.53 -8.46 -12.18
C GLY A 101 15.11 -8.21 -10.78
N TYR A 102 15.27 -9.26 -9.98
CA TYR A 102 15.74 -9.14 -8.59
C TYR A 102 17.13 -8.47 -8.46
N ASP A 103 18.05 -8.74 -9.40
CA ASP A 103 19.37 -8.11 -9.41
C ASP A 103 19.30 -6.58 -9.54
N ALA A 104 18.31 -6.08 -10.29
CA ALA A 104 18.07 -4.63 -10.37
C ALA A 104 17.59 -4.06 -9.02
N PHE A 105 16.76 -4.80 -8.26
CA PHE A 105 16.41 -4.41 -6.89
C PHE A 105 17.64 -4.32 -6.00
N VAL A 106 18.50 -5.32 -6.03
CA VAL A 106 19.73 -5.32 -5.21
C VAL A 106 20.64 -4.17 -5.63
N SER A 107 20.95 -4.06 -6.91
CA SER A 107 21.88 -3.05 -7.44
C SER A 107 21.39 -1.62 -7.16
N PHE A 108 20.09 -1.37 -7.27
CA PHE A 108 19.52 -0.04 -7.04
C PHE A 108 19.43 0.28 -5.54
N PHE A 109 18.69 -0.53 -4.77
CA PHE A 109 18.36 -0.20 -3.38
C PHE A 109 19.50 -0.41 -2.39
N GLU A 110 20.53 -1.20 -2.74
CA GLU A 110 21.70 -1.42 -1.89
C GLU A 110 22.89 -0.54 -2.33
N SER A 111 22.74 0.27 -3.37
CA SER A 111 23.77 1.24 -3.79
C SER A 111 24.01 2.29 -2.68
N LYS A 112 25.22 2.88 -2.67
CA LYS A 112 25.56 3.97 -1.71
C LYS A 112 24.65 5.18 -1.86
N GLU A 113 24.14 5.43 -3.06
CA GLU A 113 23.26 6.54 -3.37
C GLU A 113 21.85 6.33 -2.81
N HIS A 114 21.28 5.12 -2.94
CA HIS A 114 19.88 4.88 -2.67
C HIS A 114 19.59 4.13 -1.34
N CYS A 115 20.60 3.52 -0.71
CA CYS A 115 20.40 2.66 0.46
C CYS A 115 19.69 3.34 1.64
N ARG A 116 19.81 4.67 1.78
CA ARG A 116 19.15 5.46 2.83
C ARG A 116 17.93 6.24 2.36
N GLN A 117 17.68 6.31 1.04
CA GLN A 117 16.57 7.07 0.49
C GLN A 117 15.22 6.40 0.74
N ASN A 118 14.18 7.21 0.85
CA ASN A 118 12.79 6.78 0.98
C ASN A 118 12.01 7.24 -0.26
N PHE A 119 11.57 6.29 -1.06
CA PHE A 119 10.87 6.52 -2.32
C PHE A 119 9.36 6.50 -2.08
N ILE A 120 8.74 7.67 -2.06
CA ILE A 120 7.32 7.86 -1.76
C ILE A 120 6.73 8.96 -2.63
N GLU A 121 5.44 8.88 -2.91
CA GLU A 121 4.70 10.03 -3.45
C GLU A 121 4.55 11.08 -2.34
N LEU A 122 4.82 12.34 -2.69
CA LEU A 122 4.73 13.46 -1.76
C LEU A 122 4.05 14.67 -2.43
N THR A 123 2.96 15.13 -1.85
CA THR A 123 2.23 16.33 -2.27
C THR A 123 2.06 17.25 -1.06
N ASP A 124 2.43 18.51 -1.20
CA ASP A 124 2.13 19.57 -0.22
C ASP A 124 0.65 19.94 -0.29
N ILE A 125 -0.06 19.84 0.83
CA ILE A 125 -1.51 20.06 0.91
C ILE A 125 -1.88 21.25 1.80
N ARG A 126 -0.91 22.05 2.26
CA ARG A 126 -1.15 23.19 3.16
C ARG A 126 -2.17 24.18 2.60
N ASN A 127 -2.22 24.34 1.29
CA ASN A 127 -3.13 25.24 0.60
C ASN A 127 -4.27 24.51 -0.14
N MET A 128 -4.63 23.29 0.30
CA MET A 128 -5.68 22.46 -0.33
C MET A 128 -6.85 22.20 0.64
N PRO A 129 -7.88 23.09 0.69
CA PRO A 129 -9.00 22.95 1.63
C PRO A 129 -9.78 21.64 1.51
N SER A 130 -9.82 21.05 0.32
CA SER A 130 -10.45 19.73 0.09
C SER A 130 -9.72 18.61 0.83
N MET A 131 -8.39 18.67 0.90
CA MET A 131 -7.56 17.70 1.62
C MET A 131 -7.66 17.92 3.15
N GLN A 132 -7.71 19.17 3.59
CA GLN A 132 -7.87 19.51 5.01
C GLN A 132 -9.16 18.92 5.60
N ARG A 133 -10.26 18.92 4.85
CA ARG A 133 -11.54 18.32 5.28
C ARG A 133 -11.41 16.82 5.63
N ARG A 134 -10.47 16.10 5.00
CA ARG A 134 -10.24 14.67 5.24
C ARG A 134 -9.72 14.37 6.64
N TYR A 135 -9.09 15.32 7.33
CA TYR A 135 -8.59 15.15 8.70
C TYR A 135 -9.22 16.09 9.73
N GLU A 136 -9.72 17.25 9.33
CA GLU A 136 -10.40 18.18 10.23
C GLU A 136 -11.81 17.75 10.65
N LYS A 137 -12.46 16.90 9.87
CA LYS A 137 -13.77 16.33 10.17
C LYS A 137 -13.66 14.89 10.64
N PHE A 138 -14.69 14.39 11.34
CA PHE A 138 -14.74 13.00 11.75
C PHE A 138 -15.29 12.13 10.62
N HIS A 139 -14.50 11.19 10.16
CA HIS A 139 -14.90 10.18 9.19
C HIS A 139 -15.00 8.81 9.88
N PHE A 140 -16.19 8.26 9.95
CA PHE A 140 -16.48 6.98 10.62
C PHE A 140 -16.45 5.80 9.65
N LEU A 141 -15.47 5.78 8.72
CA LEU A 141 -15.38 4.80 7.65
C LEU A 141 -15.11 3.36 8.13
N HIS A 142 -14.56 3.22 9.32
CA HIS A 142 -14.40 1.92 9.96
C HIS A 142 -15.75 1.31 10.41
N ILE A 143 -16.79 2.13 10.58
CA ILE A 143 -18.16 1.72 10.89
C ILE A 143 -19.00 1.68 9.61
N PHE A 144 -18.98 2.77 8.84
CA PHE A 144 -19.78 2.95 7.63
C PHE A 144 -18.95 2.67 6.38
N ASN A 145 -19.15 1.51 5.77
CA ASN A 145 -18.49 1.20 4.51
C ASN A 145 -18.94 2.16 3.40
N TYR A 146 -18.03 2.96 2.88
CA TYR A 146 -18.28 3.91 1.78
C TYR A 146 -18.89 3.24 0.52
N LYS A 147 -18.46 2.01 0.24
CA LYS A 147 -18.92 1.21 -0.91
C LYS A 147 -20.13 0.32 -0.59
N SER A 148 -20.76 0.47 0.59
CA SER A 148 -21.97 -0.31 0.94
C SER A 148 -23.13 0.04 0.00
N LYS A 149 -23.87 -0.97 -0.45
CA LYS A 149 -25.11 -0.80 -1.21
C LYS A 149 -26.31 -0.54 -0.29
N ASN A 150 -26.16 -0.60 1.04
CA ASN A 150 -27.24 -0.35 2.00
C ASN A 150 -27.56 1.16 2.04
N VAL A 151 -28.75 1.53 1.52
CA VAL A 151 -29.20 2.91 1.40
C VAL A 151 -29.32 3.58 2.78
N ILE A 152 -29.80 2.87 3.80
CA ILE A 152 -30.00 3.42 5.15
C ILE A 152 -28.65 3.82 5.75
N LEU A 153 -27.65 2.93 5.68
CA LEU A 153 -26.29 3.22 6.18
C LEU A 153 -25.63 4.38 5.41
N GLN A 154 -25.82 4.45 4.10
CA GLN A 154 -25.30 5.55 3.29
C GLN A 154 -25.96 6.89 3.63
N THR A 155 -27.29 6.87 3.85
CA THR A 155 -28.05 8.06 4.25
C THR A 155 -27.60 8.55 5.63
N LEU A 156 -27.52 7.65 6.60
CA LEU A 156 -27.03 7.99 7.95
C LEU A 156 -25.61 8.57 7.92
N ARG A 157 -24.71 7.95 7.15
CA ARG A 157 -23.35 8.48 6.95
C ARG A 157 -23.37 9.89 6.38
N LYS A 158 -24.18 10.13 5.33
CA LYS A 158 -24.32 11.46 4.70
C LYS A 158 -24.87 12.49 5.69
N ILE A 159 -25.87 12.13 6.52
CA ILE A 159 -26.41 13.02 7.55
C ILE A 159 -25.31 13.39 8.55
N ILE A 160 -24.59 12.41 9.10
CA ILE A 160 -23.50 12.65 10.07
C ILE A 160 -22.42 13.54 9.43
N GLN A 161 -22.11 13.33 8.18
CA GLN A 161 -21.11 14.14 7.48
C GLN A 161 -21.62 15.56 7.22
N HIS A 162 -22.89 15.72 6.84
CA HIS A 162 -23.50 17.02 6.54
C HIS A 162 -23.68 17.88 7.80
N THR A 163 -24.09 17.28 8.91
CA THR A 163 -24.22 18.01 10.20
C THR A 163 -22.88 18.58 10.67
N GLN A 164 -21.75 17.93 10.38
CA GLN A 164 -20.42 18.44 10.69
C GLN A 164 -20.04 19.69 9.88
N TYR A 165 -20.64 19.91 8.70
CA TYR A 165 -20.43 21.14 7.93
C TYR A 165 -21.23 22.33 8.47
N LEU A 166 -22.36 22.05 9.14
CA LEU A 166 -23.20 23.08 9.78
C LEU A 166 -22.62 23.54 11.12
N ILE A 167 -21.84 22.67 11.78
CA ILE A 167 -21.21 23.00 13.07
C ILE A 167 -19.80 23.51 12.81
N PRO A 168 -19.39 24.68 13.36
CA PRO A 168 -18.06 25.25 13.15
C PRO A 168 -16.96 24.48 13.89
N PHE A 169 -17.21 23.23 14.27
CA PHE A 169 -16.24 22.38 14.94
C PHE A 169 -15.26 21.78 13.92
N ARG A 170 -13.97 21.97 14.20
CA ARG A 170 -12.88 21.30 13.48
C ARG A 170 -11.95 20.63 14.48
N ARG A 171 -11.47 19.46 14.13
CA ARG A 171 -10.43 18.80 14.90
C ARG A 171 -9.15 19.62 14.80
N ARG A 172 -8.46 19.79 15.94
CA ARG A 172 -7.18 20.52 15.99
C ARG A 172 -6.03 19.60 15.61
N ILE A 173 -6.03 19.15 14.37
CA ILE A 173 -4.94 18.38 13.76
C ILE A 173 -4.58 19.03 12.44
N HIS A 174 -3.32 18.89 12.07
CA HIS A 174 -2.80 19.43 10.84
C HIS A 174 -1.85 18.43 10.20
N PHE A 175 -2.01 18.23 8.91
CA PHE A 175 -1.08 17.49 8.06
C PHE A 175 -0.70 18.38 6.89
N ASP A 176 0.59 18.51 6.67
CA ASP A 176 1.15 19.34 5.59
C ASP A 176 1.30 18.55 4.28
N TYR A 177 1.39 17.24 4.39
CA TYR A 177 1.75 16.37 3.26
C TYR A 177 0.81 15.19 3.12
N LYS A 178 0.60 14.77 1.87
CA LYS A 178 -0.08 13.53 1.52
C LYS A 178 0.64 12.82 0.38
N GLY A 179 0.31 11.57 0.16
CA GLY A 179 0.72 10.78 -1.01
C GLY A 179 0.12 9.38 -0.94
N LEU A 180 0.24 8.61 -2.01
CA LEU A 180 -0.12 7.20 -1.97
C LEU A 180 0.75 6.48 -0.92
N VAL A 181 0.18 5.45 -0.31
CA VAL A 181 0.91 4.64 0.69
C VAL A 181 1.94 3.71 0.06
N TRP A 182 1.84 3.49 -1.24
CA TRP A 182 2.75 2.64 -1.99
C TRP A 182 4.11 3.31 -2.12
N GLY A 183 5.14 2.64 -1.64
CA GLY A 183 6.49 3.22 -1.62
C GLY A 183 7.54 2.19 -1.22
N SER A 184 8.80 2.62 -1.22
CA SER A 184 9.95 1.80 -0.84
C SER A 184 10.75 2.53 0.22
N LEU A 185 10.73 2.00 1.45
CA LEU A 185 11.27 2.65 2.64
C LEU A 185 12.59 2.03 3.07
N SER A 186 13.50 2.85 3.55
CA SER A 186 14.68 2.42 4.28
C SER A 186 14.31 1.89 5.67
N ARG A 187 15.20 1.14 6.30
CA ARG A 187 15.00 0.70 7.69
C ARG A 187 14.85 1.88 8.66
N GLU A 188 15.63 2.94 8.46
CA GLU A 188 15.53 4.17 9.25
C GLU A 188 14.17 4.85 9.05
N GLY A 189 13.65 4.88 7.81
CA GLY A 189 12.32 5.38 7.51
C GLY A 189 11.22 4.61 8.23
N VAL A 190 11.29 3.28 8.26
CA VAL A 190 10.34 2.44 9.01
C VAL A 190 10.44 2.68 10.51
N ALA A 191 11.65 2.78 11.07
CA ALA A 191 11.86 3.13 12.48
C ALA A 191 11.17 4.44 12.83
N ARG A 192 11.34 5.47 11.99
CA ARG A 192 10.70 6.77 12.18
C ARG A 192 9.17 6.69 12.12
N ILE A 193 8.63 5.89 11.22
CA ILE A 193 7.17 5.67 11.14
C ILE A 193 6.67 5.02 12.44
N MET A 194 7.38 4.06 13.01
CA MET A 194 6.99 3.45 14.28
C MET A 194 7.00 4.44 15.44
N GLU A 195 7.98 5.32 15.51
CA GLU A 195 8.03 6.40 16.52
C GLU A 195 6.87 7.40 16.35
N TYR A 196 6.56 7.78 15.11
CA TYR A 196 5.49 8.72 14.78
C TYR A 196 4.10 8.15 15.10
N MET A 197 3.90 6.87 14.88
CA MET A 197 2.63 6.17 15.06
C MET A 197 2.34 5.82 16.53
N THR A 198 2.40 6.84 17.40
CA THR A 198 2.01 6.73 18.81
C THR A 198 0.54 6.32 18.96
N PRO A 199 0.12 5.78 20.12
CA PRO A 199 -1.29 5.51 20.39
C PRO A 199 -2.19 6.74 20.21
N GLN A 200 -1.67 7.94 20.48
CA GLN A 200 -2.40 9.20 20.25
C GLN A 200 -2.56 9.49 18.76
N MET A 201 -1.49 9.30 17.96
CA MET A 201 -1.54 9.50 16.50
C MET A 201 -2.50 8.50 15.84
N ILE A 202 -2.47 7.24 16.24
CA ILE A 202 -3.41 6.21 15.76
C ILE A 202 -4.86 6.62 16.07
N ARG A 203 -5.17 7.08 17.28
CA ARG A 203 -6.50 7.59 17.64
C ARG A 203 -6.89 8.80 16.80
N THR A 204 -5.93 9.66 16.47
CA THR A 204 -6.14 10.81 15.59
C THR A 204 -6.47 10.38 14.17
N LEU A 205 -5.67 9.51 13.59
CA LEU A 205 -5.83 8.99 12.22
C LEU A 205 -7.07 8.10 12.05
N LYS A 206 -7.55 7.47 13.12
CA LYS A 206 -8.77 6.63 13.11
C LYS A 206 -9.98 7.31 12.47
N TYR A 207 -10.09 8.60 12.63
CA TYR A 207 -11.24 9.38 12.15
C TYR A 207 -10.90 10.23 10.92
N CYS A 208 -9.75 10.04 10.30
CA CYS A 208 -9.42 10.64 9.01
C CYS A 208 -9.98 9.81 7.85
N GLU A 209 -10.20 10.46 6.72
CA GLU A 209 -10.52 9.79 5.46
C GLU A 209 -9.21 9.40 4.75
N ILE A 210 -9.05 8.13 4.43
CA ILE A 210 -7.87 7.53 3.81
C ILE A 210 -6.58 7.96 4.56
N PRO A 211 -6.46 7.61 5.86
CA PRO A 211 -5.36 8.08 6.70
C PRO A 211 -3.99 7.50 6.32
N GLU A 212 -3.96 6.39 5.60
CA GLU A 212 -2.72 5.82 5.07
C GLU A 212 -1.98 6.80 4.13
N GLU A 213 -2.68 7.74 3.50
CA GLU A 213 -2.08 8.76 2.64
C GLU A 213 -1.41 9.90 3.44
N PHE A 214 -1.56 9.93 4.76
CA PHE A 214 -0.89 10.92 5.64
C PHE A 214 0.23 10.31 6.47
N MET A 215 0.22 9.00 6.67
CA MET A 215 1.10 8.31 7.62
C MET A 215 2.58 8.44 7.25
N LEU A 216 2.97 7.96 6.07
CA LEU A 216 4.37 7.91 5.65
C LEU A 216 4.94 9.32 5.47
N GLN A 217 4.18 10.15 4.75
CA GLN A 217 4.60 11.49 4.34
C GLN A 217 4.90 12.38 5.55
N ASN A 218 3.96 12.46 6.50
CA ASN A 218 4.16 13.33 7.67
C ASN A 218 5.14 12.74 8.67
N ALA A 219 5.23 11.41 8.81
CA ALA A 219 6.24 10.77 9.66
C ALA A 219 7.67 11.13 9.21
N LEU A 220 7.94 11.07 7.91
CA LEU A 220 9.26 11.36 7.35
C LEU A 220 9.53 12.87 7.28
N MET A 221 8.59 13.66 6.77
CA MET A 221 8.75 15.12 6.59
C MET A 221 8.89 15.88 7.91
N THR A 222 8.37 15.37 9.02
CA THR A 222 8.54 15.96 10.36
C THR A 222 9.79 15.46 11.09
N SER A 223 10.79 14.99 10.37
CA SER A 223 12.02 14.43 10.93
C SER A 223 13.23 14.81 10.07
N PRO A 224 14.46 14.58 10.56
CA PRO A 224 15.68 14.76 9.75
C PRO A 224 15.71 13.89 8.48
N LEU A 225 14.86 12.86 8.37
CA LEU A 225 14.76 12.02 7.20
C LEU A 225 14.04 12.69 6.01
N ALA A 226 13.51 13.92 6.17
CA ALA A 226 12.95 14.68 5.06
C ALA A 226 13.93 14.82 3.88
N GLU A 227 15.23 14.96 4.16
CA GLU A 227 16.30 15.05 3.15
C GLU A 227 16.54 13.74 2.40
N THR A 228 16.04 12.61 2.91
CA THR A 228 16.18 11.28 2.28
C THR A 228 15.01 10.92 1.38
N ILE A 229 14.00 11.80 1.26
CA ILE A 229 12.82 11.54 0.46
C ILE A 229 13.12 11.81 -1.01
N VAL A 230 12.81 10.81 -1.84
CA VAL A 230 12.70 10.93 -3.29
C VAL A 230 11.21 10.91 -3.64
N THR A 231 10.74 11.94 -4.33
CA THR A 231 9.32 12.12 -4.69
C THR A 231 8.91 11.27 -5.91
N ASP A 232 9.42 10.06 -5.97
CA ASP A 232 9.08 9.01 -6.91
C ASP A 232 8.84 7.74 -6.08
N ASN A 233 7.65 7.17 -6.15
CA ASN A 233 7.32 5.96 -5.41
C ASN A 233 7.81 4.67 -6.09
N LEU A 234 8.40 4.78 -7.28
CA LEU A 234 8.88 3.67 -8.12
C LEU A 234 7.78 2.65 -8.48
N ARG A 235 6.53 3.13 -8.64
CA ARG A 235 5.39 2.34 -9.10
C ARG A 235 4.85 2.92 -10.41
N TYR A 236 4.69 2.04 -11.38
CA TYR A 236 3.98 2.39 -12.60
C TYR A 236 2.49 2.16 -12.39
N ASP A 237 1.70 3.21 -12.50
CA ASP A 237 0.24 3.15 -12.50
C ASP A 237 -0.36 4.09 -13.56
N ASP A 238 -1.46 3.66 -14.18
CA ASP A 238 -2.13 4.43 -15.21
C ASP A 238 -3.55 4.82 -14.76
N TRP A 239 -3.75 6.11 -14.54
CA TRP A 239 -5.01 6.70 -14.09
C TRP A 239 -5.88 7.21 -15.23
N ASN A 240 -5.46 7.06 -16.49
CA ASN A 240 -6.20 7.58 -17.65
C ASN A 240 -7.62 7.01 -17.70
N GLY A 241 -8.59 7.91 -17.67
CA GLY A 241 -10.01 7.57 -17.68
C GLY A 241 -10.59 7.04 -16.37
N CYS A 242 -9.80 6.91 -15.31
CA CYS A 242 -10.21 6.31 -14.04
C CYS A 242 -10.16 7.31 -12.88
N LYS A 243 -11.28 7.39 -12.11
CA LYS A 243 -11.40 8.31 -10.94
C LYS A 243 -11.16 7.63 -9.58
N THR A 244 -11.25 6.30 -9.51
CA THR A 244 -11.28 5.56 -8.24
C THR A 244 -10.11 4.60 -8.05
N GLY A 245 -9.13 4.63 -8.94
CA GLY A 245 -7.94 3.81 -8.92
C GLY A 245 -7.38 3.65 -10.33
N PRO A 246 -6.12 3.23 -10.50
CA PRO A 246 -5.53 2.99 -11.81
C PRO A 246 -6.25 1.86 -12.55
N ARG A 247 -6.21 1.90 -13.88
CA ARG A 247 -6.76 0.84 -14.73
C ARG A 247 -5.96 -0.46 -14.59
N VAL A 248 -6.55 -1.55 -15.01
CA VAL A 248 -5.84 -2.81 -15.21
C VAL A 248 -4.95 -2.66 -16.44
N LEU A 249 -3.68 -3.04 -16.32
CA LEU A 249 -2.70 -3.02 -17.40
C LEU A 249 -2.86 -4.27 -18.27
N GLU A 250 -2.56 -4.14 -19.56
CA GLU A 250 -2.71 -5.17 -20.57
C GLU A 250 -1.42 -5.37 -21.36
N LEU A 251 -1.35 -6.39 -22.20
CA LEU A 251 -0.16 -6.73 -23.00
C LEU A 251 0.38 -5.54 -23.82
N ALA A 252 -0.50 -4.65 -24.28
CA ALA A 252 -0.10 -3.43 -25.01
C ALA A 252 0.78 -2.47 -24.20
N ASP A 253 0.74 -2.58 -22.86
CA ASP A 253 1.54 -1.74 -21.96
C ASP A 253 2.96 -2.28 -21.74
N TYR A 254 3.24 -3.49 -22.18
CA TYR A 254 4.49 -4.21 -21.86
C TYR A 254 5.74 -3.39 -22.18
N GLU A 255 5.86 -2.85 -23.39
CA GLU A 255 7.05 -2.09 -23.80
C GLU A 255 7.20 -0.80 -22.97
N THR A 256 6.08 -0.15 -22.62
CA THR A 256 6.08 1.02 -21.74
C THR A 256 6.57 0.66 -20.32
N LEU A 257 6.13 -0.50 -19.81
CA LEU A 257 6.59 -0.99 -18.51
C LEU A 257 8.08 -1.29 -18.51
N LYS A 258 8.59 -1.94 -19.56
CA LYS A 258 10.03 -2.27 -19.68
C LYS A 258 10.91 -1.03 -19.83
N ALA A 259 10.40 0.03 -20.44
CA ALA A 259 11.10 1.31 -20.57
C ALA A 259 11.00 2.19 -19.31
N SER A 260 10.15 1.84 -18.35
CA SER A 260 9.94 2.58 -17.12
C SER A 260 11.09 2.36 -16.12
N SER A 261 11.40 3.40 -15.33
CA SER A 261 12.28 3.31 -14.16
C SER A 261 11.59 2.69 -12.93
N ALA A 262 10.28 2.41 -12.99
CA ALA A 262 9.54 1.82 -11.89
C ALA A 262 9.98 0.37 -11.61
N PHE A 263 9.85 -0.04 -10.35
CA PHE A 263 10.17 -1.40 -9.91
C PHE A 263 8.93 -2.29 -9.82
N PHE A 264 7.76 -1.71 -9.65
CA PHE A 264 6.49 -2.42 -9.60
C PHE A 264 5.49 -1.75 -10.53
N ALA A 265 4.56 -2.53 -11.07
CA ALA A 265 3.42 -2.02 -11.83
C ALA A 265 2.09 -2.41 -11.20
N ARG A 266 1.09 -1.57 -11.43
CA ARG A 266 -0.28 -1.78 -10.96
C ARG A 266 -1.32 -1.17 -11.91
N LYS A 267 -2.46 -1.84 -12.17
CA LYS A 267 -2.82 -3.15 -11.57
C LYS A 267 -2.48 -4.26 -12.54
N ILE A 268 -1.77 -5.23 -12.05
CA ILE A 268 -1.52 -6.48 -12.77
C ILE A 268 -2.53 -7.51 -12.25
N GLN A 269 -3.38 -8.00 -13.13
CA GLN A 269 -4.44 -8.95 -12.78
C GLN A 269 -4.47 -10.11 -13.74
N CYS A 270 -4.79 -11.29 -13.21
CA CYS A 270 -5.04 -12.49 -13.99
C CYS A 270 -6.56 -12.77 -13.96
N SER A 271 -7.22 -12.68 -15.08
CA SER A 271 -8.67 -12.90 -15.18
C SER A 271 -9.04 -13.56 -16.50
N ALA A 272 -9.93 -14.54 -16.45
CA ALA A 272 -10.50 -15.14 -17.66
C ALA A 272 -11.31 -14.12 -18.49
N GLU A 273 -11.83 -13.07 -17.86
CA GLU A 273 -12.60 -12.01 -18.50
C GLU A 273 -11.70 -11.00 -19.23
N ASN A 274 -10.39 -10.95 -18.88
CA ASN A 274 -9.42 -10.10 -19.54
C ASN A 274 -8.15 -10.88 -19.92
N PRO A 275 -8.18 -11.60 -21.08
CA PRO A 275 -7.03 -12.39 -21.56
C PRO A 275 -5.76 -11.55 -21.75
N LYS A 276 -5.89 -10.30 -22.23
CA LYS A 276 -4.74 -9.40 -22.48
C LYS A 276 -3.99 -9.04 -21.19
N ALA A 277 -4.72 -8.84 -20.09
CA ALA A 277 -4.11 -8.62 -18.79
C ALA A 277 -3.42 -9.90 -18.28
N THR A 278 -4.01 -11.06 -18.53
CA THR A 278 -3.43 -12.36 -18.20
C THR A 278 -2.15 -12.62 -18.99
N GLU A 279 -2.11 -12.28 -20.28
CA GLU A 279 -0.91 -12.39 -21.12
C GLU A 279 0.22 -11.48 -20.62
N LEU A 280 -0.10 -10.22 -20.27
CA LEU A 280 0.86 -9.31 -19.66
C LEU A 280 1.44 -9.92 -18.38
N TYR A 281 0.59 -10.40 -17.48
CA TYR A 281 1.02 -11.03 -16.24
C TYR A 281 1.96 -12.22 -16.51
N GLN A 282 1.62 -13.11 -17.43
CA GLN A 282 2.44 -14.27 -17.77
C GLN A 282 3.83 -13.86 -18.26
N ARG A 283 3.89 -12.86 -19.14
CA ARG A 283 5.15 -12.36 -19.68
C ARG A 283 6.03 -11.72 -18.60
N LEU A 284 5.45 -10.89 -17.74
CA LEU A 284 6.19 -10.31 -16.61
C LEU A 284 6.67 -11.36 -15.61
N PHE A 285 5.87 -12.40 -15.39
CA PHE A 285 6.24 -13.52 -14.54
C PHE A 285 7.42 -14.32 -15.10
N GLU A 286 7.43 -14.58 -16.40
CA GLU A 286 8.52 -15.23 -17.12
C GLU A 286 9.78 -14.36 -17.08
N ASP A 287 9.67 -13.07 -17.39
CA ASP A 287 10.78 -12.13 -17.33
C ASP A 287 11.45 -12.14 -15.94
N PHE A 288 10.65 -12.03 -14.87
CA PHE A 288 11.19 -12.05 -13.52
C PHE A 288 11.88 -13.38 -13.19
N THR A 289 11.40 -14.49 -13.75
CA THR A 289 11.98 -15.83 -13.54
C THR A 289 13.28 -16.01 -14.33
N HIS A 290 13.41 -15.40 -15.51
CA HIS A 290 14.56 -15.57 -16.43
C HIS A 290 15.68 -14.55 -16.19
N THR A 291 15.49 -13.54 -15.39
CA THR A 291 16.52 -12.52 -15.05
C THR A 291 17.51 -13.04 -13.98
N LEU A 292 17.65 -14.37 -13.91
CA LEU A 292 18.50 -15.12 -12.99
C LEU A 292 19.71 -15.71 -13.75
#